data_5d2497844d870b9428874cdfbfef2606
#
_entry.id   5d2497844d870b9428874cdfbfef2606
#
_cell.length_a   1.000
_cell.length_b   1.000
_cell.length_c   1.000
_cell.angle_alpha   90.00
_cell.angle_beta   90.00
_cell.angle_gamma   90.00
#
_symmetry.space_group_name_H-M   'P 1'
#
loop_
_entity.id
_entity.type
_entity.pdbx_description
1 polymer ?
#
loop_
_entity_poly.entity_id
_entity_poly.type
_entity_poly.pdbx_seq_one_letter_code
_entity_poly.pdbx_strand_id
1 'polypeptide(L)'
;LSAMLAKRLGAHRAMALINRSAYVDLIESSVLDVAISPSLITVGSLLTHVRRGDTIAVHSLRRGAAEAIETIAHGDATSSSVVGRRIEEISLPSGTRVGALLRNQEVIIPHHDTVIEAEDHVILFVIDKKYIRDVERLFQVKVTFV
;
A
#
# COMPACT_ATOMS: atom_id res chain seq x y z
N LEU A 1 21.14 -20.92 4.00
CA LEU A 1 22.60 -21.23 4.14
C LEU A 1 23.32 -21.11 2.81
N SER A 2 22.85 -21.77 1.71
CA SER A 2 23.52 -21.75 0.40
C SER A 2 23.75 -20.35 -0.17
N ALA A 3 22.75 -19.47 -0.10
CA ALA A 3 22.85 -18.09 -0.59
C ALA A 3 23.85 -17.24 0.23
N MET A 4 23.92 -17.47 1.54
CA MET A 4 24.92 -16.83 2.40
C MET A 4 26.34 -17.30 2.10
N LEU A 5 26.50 -18.59 1.80
CA LEU A 5 27.79 -19.14 1.39
C LEU A 5 28.21 -18.58 0.03
N ALA A 6 27.28 -18.50 -0.93
CA ALA A 6 27.55 -17.88 -2.23
C ALA A 6 28.05 -16.43 -2.09
N LYS A 7 27.45 -15.67 -1.19
CA LYS A 7 27.87 -14.28 -0.90
C LYS A 7 29.30 -14.25 -0.33
N ARG A 8 29.61 -15.16 0.61
CA ARG A 8 30.98 -15.29 1.16
C ARG A 8 32.02 -15.71 0.11
N LEU A 9 31.62 -16.47 -0.90
CA LEU A 9 32.46 -16.89 -2.01
C LEU A 9 32.58 -15.83 -3.13
N GLY A 10 32.02 -14.62 -2.92
CA GLY A 10 32.20 -13.49 -3.83
C GLY A 10 31.05 -13.26 -4.81
N ALA A 11 29.89 -13.86 -4.61
CA ALA A 11 28.70 -13.57 -5.43
C ALA A 11 28.28 -12.11 -5.26
N HIS A 12 28.15 -11.36 -6.36
CA HIS A 12 27.73 -9.97 -6.34
C HIS A 12 26.31 -9.76 -5.81
N ARG A 13 25.39 -10.67 -6.12
CA ARG A 13 24.02 -10.68 -5.61
C ARG A 13 23.61 -12.09 -5.21
N ALA A 14 22.92 -12.20 -4.07
CA ALA A 14 22.36 -13.45 -3.59
C ALA A 14 20.90 -13.23 -3.18
N MET A 15 20.01 -14.02 -3.75
CA MET A 15 18.57 -14.03 -3.44
C MET A 15 18.21 -15.36 -2.83
N ALA A 16 17.30 -15.34 -1.86
CA ALA A 16 16.80 -16.55 -1.24
C ALA A 16 15.27 -16.55 -1.10
N LEU A 17 14.66 -17.69 -1.39
CA LEU A 17 13.28 -17.97 -1.07
C LEU A 17 13.20 -18.51 0.35
N ILE A 18 12.38 -17.88 1.20
CA ILE A 18 12.27 -18.23 2.62
C ILE A 18 10.83 -18.58 2.94
N ASN A 19 10.59 -19.87 3.18
CA ASN A 19 9.24 -20.39 3.45
C ASN A 19 8.76 -20.13 4.88
N ARG A 20 9.68 -19.89 5.82
CA ARG A 20 9.34 -19.59 7.22
C ARG A 20 9.60 -18.12 7.51
N SER A 21 8.54 -17.37 7.76
CA SER A 21 8.60 -15.93 8.03
C SER A 21 9.54 -15.55 9.20
N ALA A 22 9.64 -16.40 10.22
CA ALA A 22 10.54 -16.18 11.35
C ALA A 22 12.03 -16.07 10.95
N TYR A 23 12.43 -16.66 9.82
CA TYR A 23 13.81 -16.55 9.33
C TYR A 23 14.06 -15.35 8.42
N VAL A 24 13.02 -14.73 7.88
CA VAL A 24 13.13 -13.52 7.06
C VAL A 24 13.82 -12.41 7.88
N ASP A 25 13.41 -12.29 9.14
CA ASP A 25 13.92 -11.28 10.08
C ASP A 25 15.42 -11.40 10.38
N LEU A 26 15.89 -12.63 10.48
CA LEU A 26 17.30 -12.92 10.76
C LEU A 26 18.19 -12.70 9.54
N ILE A 27 17.64 -12.82 8.33
CA ILE A 27 18.40 -12.83 7.09
C ILE A 27 18.46 -11.46 6.44
N GLU A 28 17.37 -10.68 6.49
CA GLU A 28 17.35 -9.29 5.95
C GLU A 28 18.33 -8.36 6.67
N SER A 29 18.73 -8.68 7.89
CA SER A 29 19.65 -7.84 8.65
C SER A 29 21.13 -8.13 8.37
N SER A 30 21.48 -9.19 7.62
CA SER A 30 22.88 -9.62 7.70
C SER A 30 23.65 -9.75 6.37
N VAL A 31 23.22 -10.50 5.39
CA VAL A 31 24.14 -10.90 4.30
C VAL A 31 23.47 -11.05 2.94
N LEU A 32 22.14 -11.16 2.86
CA LEU A 32 21.44 -11.37 1.61
C LEU A 32 20.91 -10.04 1.04
N ASP A 33 21.04 -9.89 -0.28
CA ASP A 33 20.55 -8.70 -0.97
C ASP A 33 19.02 -8.70 -1.10
N VAL A 34 18.41 -9.89 -1.26
CA VAL A 34 16.95 -10.04 -1.37
C VAL A 34 16.49 -11.34 -0.71
N ALA A 35 15.54 -11.23 0.19
CA ALA A 35 14.82 -12.35 0.79
C ALA A 35 13.36 -12.34 0.33
N ILE A 36 12.90 -13.39 -0.32
CA ILE A 36 11.53 -13.51 -0.82
C ILE A 36 10.75 -14.49 0.06
N SER A 37 9.66 -14.03 0.66
CA SER A 37 8.74 -14.89 1.40
C SER A 37 7.43 -15.07 0.63
N PRO A 38 7.15 -16.28 0.10
CA PRO A 38 5.90 -16.52 -0.62
C PRO A 38 4.66 -16.29 0.23
N SER A 39 4.72 -16.59 1.52
CA SER A 39 3.61 -16.36 2.45
C SER A 39 3.25 -14.88 2.58
N LEU A 40 4.22 -13.98 2.67
CA LEU A 40 3.97 -12.55 2.76
C LEU A 40 3.38 -11.99 1.46
N ILE A 41 3.87 -12.46 0.31
CA ILE A 41 3.34 -12.07 -1.00
C ILE A 41 1.89 -12.58 -1.16
N THR A 42 1.63 -13.84 -0.80
CA THR A 42 0.28 -14.43 -0.87
C THR A 42 -0.69 -13.71 0.06
N VAL A 43 -0.29 -13.38 1.29
CA VAL A 43 -1.13 -12.60 2.21
C VAL A 43 -1.46 -11.23 1.62
N GLY A 44 -0.50 -10.52 1.04
CA GLY A 44 -0.76 -9.25 0.34
C GLY A 44 -1.82 -9.40 -0.76
N SER A 45 -1.65 -10.40 -1.62
CA SER A 45 -2.61 -10.68 -2.70
C SER A 45 -3.99 -11.09 -2.19
N LEU A 46 -4.09 -11.91 -1.14
CA LEU A 46 -5.37 -12.31 -0.54
C LEU A 46 -6.09 -11.13 0.12
N LEU A 47 -5.36 -10.22 0.76
CA LEU A 47 -5.95 -9.05 1.41
C LEU A 47 -6.70 -8.16 0.42
N THR A 48 -6.24 -8.04 -0.82
CA THR A 48 -6.95 -7.27 -1.86
C THR A 48 -8.34 -7.84 -2.16
N HIS A 49 -8.51 -9.17 -2.06
CA HIS A 49 -9.78 -9.84 -2.34
C HIS A 49 -10.73 -9.87 -1.13
N VAL A 50 -10.20 -9.73 0.09
CA VAL A 50 -10.99 -9.79 1.33
C VAL A 50 -11.45 -8.40 1.76
N ARG A 51 -10.73 -7.36 1.40
CA ARG A 51 -11.10 -5.97 1.74
C ARG A 51 -12.29 -5.52 0.92
N ARG A 52 -13.25 -4.91 1.62
CA ARG A 52 -14.43 -4.31 0.99
C ARG A 52 -14.05 -2.91 0.53
N GLY A 53 -14.26 -2.62 -0.77
CA GLY A 53 -13.99 -1.32 -1.38
C GLY A 53 -13.11 -1.44 -2.62
N ASP A 54 -12.87 -0.34 -3.27
CA ASP A 54 -12.10 -0.24 -4.52
C ASP A 54 -10.57 -0.25 -4.26
N THR A 55 -10.15 -1.04 -3.27
CA THR A 55 -8.73 -1.24 -2.95
C THR A 55 -8.13 -2.21 -3.95
N ILE A 56 -7.21 -1.71 -4.78
CA ILE A 56 -6.55 -2.50 -5.85
C ILE A 56 -5.38 -3.30 -5.30
N ALA A 57 -4.54 -2.67 -4.46
CA ALA A 57 -3.34 -3.28 -3.94
C ALA A 57 -3.06 -2.87 -2.50
N VAL A 58 -2.44 -3.78 -1.76
CA VAL A 58 -1.97 -3.55 -0.40
C VAL A 58 -0.57 -4.10 -0.26
N HIS A 59 0.37 -3.23 0.08
CA HIS A 59 1.75 -3.60 0.34
C HIS A 59 2.10 -3.36 1.80
N SER A 60 2.44 -4.43 2.49
CA SER A 60 2.91 -4.35 3.87
C SER A 60 4.34 -3.80 3.89
N LEU A 61 4.57 -2.74 4.64
CA LEU A 61 5.86 -2.08 4.81
C LEU A 61 6.42 -2.42 6.19
N ARG A 62 7.77 -2.52 6.29
CA ARG A 62 8.47 -2.79 7.54
C ARG A 62 7.80 -3.89 8.37
N ARG A 63 7.54 -5.06 7.72
CA ARG A 63 6.99 -6.25 8.40
C ARG A 63 5.60 -6.04 9.03
N GLY A 64 4.82 -5.19 8.39
CA GLY A 64 3.47 -4.91 8.86
C GLY A 64 3.35 -3.79 9.88
N ALA A 65 4.40 -3.01 10.10
CA ALA A 65 4.34 -1.81 10.93
C ALA A 65 3.57 -0.68 10.22
N ALA A 66 3.58 -0.66 8.88
CA ALA A 66 2.84 0.27 8.05
C ALA A 66 2.34 -0.44 6.79
N GLU A 67 1.37 0.16 6.11
CA GLU A 67 0.85 -0.34 4.84
C GLU A 67 0.81 0.78 3.80
N ALA A 68 1.14 0.43 2.55
CA ALA A 68 0.82 1.22 1.38
C ALA A 68 -0.45 0.62 0.75
N ILE A 69 -1.46 1.44 0.57
CA ILE A 69 -2.76 1.05 0.03
C ILE A 69 -2.96 1.81 -1.27
N GLU A 70 -3.27 1.09 -2.33
CA GLU A 70 -3.73 1.67 -3.58
C GLU A 70 -5.25 1.52 -3.67
N THR A 71 -5.94 2.63 -3.88
CA THR A 71 -7.40 2.66 -4.02
C THR A 71 -7.79 3.60 -5.15
N ILE A 72 -8.95 3.37 -5.77
CA ILE A 72 -9.49 4.26 -6.80
C ILE A 72 -10.48 5.23 -6.17
N ALA A 73 -10.42 6.48 -6.60
CA ALA A 73 -11.37 7.52 -6.21
C ALA A 73 -12.58 7.51 -7.14
N HIS A 74 -13.62 6.74 -6.76
CA HIS A 74 -14.86 6.66 -7.54
C HIS A 74 -15.90 7.70 -7.17
N GLY A 75 -16.83 7.94 -8.09
CA GLY A 75 -17.96 8.85 -7.91
C GLY A 75 -17.66 10.28 -8.35
N ASP A 76 -18.45 11.20 -7.84
CA ASP A 76 -18.36 12.63 -8.12
C ASP A 76 -18.26 13.43 -6.79
N ALA A 77 -18.19 14.75 -6.89
CA ALA A 77 -18.07 15.64 -5.73
C ALA A 77 -19.26 15.55 -4.75
N THR A 78 -20.40 14.96 -5.16
CA THR A 78 -21.61 14.83 -4.33
C THR A 78 -21.68 13.47 -3.65
N SER A 79 -21.26 12.41 -4.33
CA SER A 79 -21.33 11.01 -3.87
C SER A 79 -20.06 10.54 -3.17
N SER A 80 -18.91 11.16 -3.49
CA SER A 80 -17.61 10.82 -2.91
C SER A 80 -17.20 11.76 -1.79
N SER A 81 -16.46 11.24 -0.83
CA SER A 81 -15.87 12.07 0.23
C SER A 81 -14.49 12.61 -0.14
N VAL A 82 -13.93 12.18 -1.28
CA VAL A 82 -12.55 12.52 -1.70
C VAL A 82 -12.52 13.19 -3.08
N VAL A 83 -13.38 12.81 -4.02
CA VAL A 83 -13.41 13.38 -5.38
C VAL A 83 -13.81 14.85 -5.36
N GLY A 84 -13.10 15.68 -6.12
CA GLY A 84 -13.31 17.14 -6.20
C GLY A 84 -12.77 17.92 -5.00
N ARG A 85 -12.11 17.27 -4.04
CA ARG A 85 -11.55 17.90 -2.85
C ARG A 85 -10.04 18.01 -2.93
N ARG A 86 -9.49 19.06 -2.34
CA ARG A 86 -8.06 19.18 -2.10
C ARG A 86 -7.64 18.21 -1.01
N ILE A 87 -6.40 17.75 -1.06
CA ILE A 87 -5.89 16.80 -0.04
C ILE A 87 -6.00 17.36 1.37
N GLU A 88 -5.76 18.67 1.56
CA GLU A 88 -5.90 19.34 2.86
C GLU A 88 -7.34 19.38 3.41
N GLU A 89 -8.34 19.29 2.52
CA GLU A 89 -9.76 19.29 2.89
C GLU A 89 -10.26 17.90 3.28
N ILE A 90 -9.49 16.84 2.97
CA ILE A 90 -9.85 15.47 3.26
C ILE A 90 -9.42 15.12 4.68
N SER A 91 -10.39 14.71 5.52
CA SER A 91 -10.14 14.30 6.90
C SER A 91 -9.46 12.93 6.94
N LEU A 92 -8.17 12.88 6.58
CA LEU A 92 -7.40 11.64 6.66
C LEU A 92 -7.16 11.23 8.13
N PRO A 93 -7.27 9.94 8.46
CA PRO A 93 -6.96 9.45 9.79
C PRO A 93 -5.51 9.75 10.19
N SER A 94 -5.27 9.87 11.50
CA SER A 94 -3.94 10.14 12.04
C SER A 94 -2.91 9.11 11.56
N GLY A 95 -1.74 9.59 11.12
CA GLY A 95 -0.68 8.72 10.58
C GLY A 95 -0.96 8.19 9.16
N THR A 96 -1.95 8.77 8.46
CA THR A 96 -2.22 8.48 7.05
C THR A 96 -1.75 9.64 6.17
N ARG A 97 -1.12 9.34 5.05
CA ARG A 97 -0.69 10.33 4.07
C ARG A 97 -0.91 9.84 2.65
N VAL A 98 -1.34 10.74 1.77
CA VAL A 98 -1.32 10.49 0.33
C VAL A 98 0.13 10.61 -0.14
N GLY A 99 0.65 9.55 -0.74
CA GLY A 99 2.04 9.49 -1.23
C GLY A 99 2.16 9.79 -2.72
N ALA A 100 1.19 9.34 -3.51
CA ALA A 100 1.14 9.57 -4.95
C ALA A 100 -0.29 9.45 -5.47
N LEU A 101 -0.56 10.08 -6.61
CA LEU A 101 -1.73 9.86 -7.45
C LEU A 101 -1.27 9.34 -8.80
N LEU A 102 -2.01 8.39 -9.37
CA LEU A 102 -1.83 7.98 -10.76
C LEU A 102 -3.08 8.39 -11.53
N ARG A 103 -2.92 9.31 -12.46
CA ARG A 103 -3.98 9.87 -13.33
C ARG A 103 -3.57 9.69 -14.77
N ASN A 104 -4.38 9.01 -15.58
CA ASN A 104 -4.10 8.78 -17.00
C ASN A 104 -2.69 8.24 -17.28
N GLN A 105 -2.21 7.29 -16.43
CA GLN A 105 -0.87 6.70 -16.46
C GLN A 105 0.29 7.66 -16.10
N GLU A 106 -0.02 8.85 -15.64
CA GLU A 106 0.96 9.81 -15.15
C GLU A 106 0.99 9.83 -13.62
N VAL A 107 2.20 9.74 -13.06
CA VAL A 107 2.40 9.80 -11.60
C VAL A 107 2.50 11.24 -11.14
N ILE A 108 1.60 11.64 -10.27
CA ILE A 108 1.55 12.96 -9.66
C ILE A 108 2.01 12.83 -8.21
N ILE A 109 3.03 13.58 -7.82
CA ILE A 109 3.41 13.75 -6.42
C ILE A 109 2.54 14.86 -5.83
N PRO A 110 1.62 14.52 -4.91
CA PRO A 110 0.60 15.48 -4.48
C PRO A 110 1.15 16.49 -3.49
N HIS A 111 0.65 17.69 -3.59
CA HIS A 111 0.77 18.75 -2.59
C HIS A 111 -0.55 18.89 -1.81
N HIS A 112 -0.58 19.76 -0.80
CA HIS A 112 -1.76 19.99 0.03
C HIS A 112 -2.97 20.52 -0.76
N ASP A 113 -2.72 21.28 -1.82
CA ASP A 113 -3.69 21.89 -2.71
C ASP A 113 -4.09 21.01 -3.92
N THR A 114 -3.47 19.84 -4.07
CA THR A 114 -3.79 18.91 -5.16
C THR A 114 -5.20 18.39 -5.00
N VAL A 115 -6.01 18.51 -6.08
CA VAL A 115 -7.38 18.02 -6.11
C VAL A 115 -7.39 16.57 -6.60
N ILE A 116 -8.13 15.71 -5.89
CA ILE A 116 -8.39 14.33 -6.32
C ILE A 116 -9.53 14.35 -7.33
N GLU A 117 -9.32 13.75 -8.49
CA GLU A 117 -10.33 13.60 -9.53
C GLU A 117 -10.92 12.18 -9.55
N ALA A 118 -12.06 12.03 -10.21
CA ALA A 118 -12.66 10.72 -10.40
C ALA A 118 -11.70 9.81 -11.20
N GLU A 119 -11.66 8.52 -10.82
CA GLU A 119 -10.81 7.48 -11.38
C GLU A 119 -9.29 7.70 -11.12
N ASP A 120 -8.90 8.64 -10.26
CA ASP A 120 -7.53 8.68 -9.76
C ASP A 120 -7.22 7.42 -8.94
N HIS A 121 -6.09 6.78 -9.23
CA HIS A 121 -5.51 5.81 -8.32
C HIS A 121 -4.73 6.54 -7.24
N VAL A 122 -5.15 6.38 -6.01
CA VAL A 122 -4.59 7.08 -4.86
C VAL A 122 -3.76 6.10 -4.04
N ILE A 123 -2.47 6.41 -3.90
CA ILE A 123 -1.55 5.63 -3.06
C ILE A 123 -1.44 6.29 -1.70
N LEU A 124 -1.88 5.58 -0.66
CA LEU A 124 -1.86 6.05 0.71
C LEU A 124 -0.87 5.24 1.55
N PHE A 125 -0.15 5.93 2.41
CA PHE A 125 0.66 5.31 3.46
C PHE A 125 -0.09 5.39 4.79
N VAL A 126 -0.31 4.25 5.42
CA VAL A 126 -1.00 4.12 6.71
C VAL A 126 -0.04 3.51 7.72
N ILE A 127 0.34 4.28 8.73
CA ILE A 127 1.31 3.85 9.74
C ILE A 127 0.67 2.87 10.72
N ASP A 128 -0.60 3.09 11.11
CA ASP A 128 -1.28 2.23 12.08
C ASP A 128 -2.47 1.51 11.43
N LYS A 129 -2.40 0.19 11.42
CA LYS A 129 -3.41 -0.68 10.80
C LYS A 129 -4.84 -0.49 11.32
N LYS A 130 -5.01 0.04 12.52
CA LYS A 130 -6.35 0.31 13.07
C LYS A 130 -7.13 1.32 12.22
N TYR A 131 -6.43 2.21 11.52
CA TYR A 131 -7.06 3.25 10.68
C TYR A 131 -7.37 2.81 9.25
N ILE A 132 -7.00 1.60 8.86
CA ILE A 132 -7.23 1.10 7.50
C ILE A 132 -8.71 1.15 7.14
N ARG A 133 -9.58 0.69 8.05
CA ARG A 133 -11.04 0.71 7.84
C ARG A 133 -11.60 2.12 7.67
N ASP A 134 -11.02 3.09 8.33
CA ASP A 134 -11.44 4.49 8.23
C ASP A 134 -11.00 5.06 6.88
N VAL A 135 -9.81 4.69 6.39
CA VAL A 135 -9.33 5.04 5.04
C VAL A 135 -10.24 4.40 3.98
N GLU A 136 -10.53 3.11 4.09
CA GLU A 136 -11.43 2.42 3.15
C GLU A 136 -12.82 3.09 3.08
N ARG A 137 -13.37 3.52 4.21
CA ARG A 137 -14.66 4.24 4.26
C ARG A 137 -14.63 5.60 3.56
N LEU A 138 -13.50 6.31 3.60
CA LEU A 138 -13.36 7.60 2.93
C LEU A 138 -13.47 7.48 1.41
N PHE A 139 -13.01 6.36 0.85
CA PHE A 139 -13.05 6.09 -0.59
C PHE A 139 -14.32 5.37 -1.05
N GLN A 140 -15.20 4.97 -0.13
CA GLN A 140 -16.49 4.39 -0.48
C GLN A 140 -17.44 5.46 -1.00
N VAL A 141 -18.08 5.17 -2.13
CA VAL A 141 -19.15 6.00 -2.71
C VAL A 141 -20.41 5.84 -1.87
N LYS A 142 -21.04 6.94 -1.50
CA LYS A 142 -22.34 6.93 -0.82
C LYS A 142 -23.41 6.55 -1.85
N VAL A 143 -23.92 5.34 -1.77
CA VAL A 143 -25.09 4.94 -2.56
C VAL A 143 -26.32 5.50 -1.88
N THR A 144 -26.86 6.61 -2.41
CA THR A 144 -28.14 7.14 -1.98
C THR A 144 -29.22 6.37 -2.76
N PHE A 145 -29.90 5.44 -2.10
CA PHE A 145 -31.13 4.88 -2.65
C PHE A 145 -32.20 5.97 -2.57
N VAL A 146 -32.67 6.45 -3.70
CA VAL A 146 -33.87 7.28 -3.84
C VAL A 146 -35.10 6.37 -3.85
#